data_cde1ea39cc8b1c3fc20f674e9af3b926
#
_entry.id   cde1ea39cc8b1c3fc20f674e9af3b926
#
_cell.length_a   1.000
_cell.length_b   1.000
_cell.length_c   1.000
_cell.angle_alpha   90.00
_cell.angle_beta   90.00
_cell.angle_gamma   90.00
#
_symmetry.space_group_name_H-M   'P 1'
#
loop_
_entity.id
_entity.type
_entity.pdbx_description
1 polymer ?
#
loop_
_entity_poly.entity_id
_entity_poly.type
_entity_poly.pdbx_seq_one_letter_code
_entity_poly.pdbx_strand_id
1 'polypeptide(L)'
;MYLTTFDPFARDRYSTLMRMDGVRRDGNAVLRFDVPGIDPESIDVTVDRGILSVSVKRQEERTEGDRFIVRERTMGTFTRRLRLSENLNAEAVEATYTNGVLEVRIPVLEQAKPRKVEVRQADDQKELVG
;
A
#
# COMPACT_ATOMS: atom_id res chain seq x y z
N MET A 1 -8.75 -2.68 11.33
CA MET A 1 -7.64 -2.81 10.37
C MET A 1 -8.12 -2.41 8.98
N TYR A 2 -7.33 -1.67 8.25
CA TYR A 2 -7.74 -1.08 6.97
C TYR A 2 -7.30 -1.88 5.75
N LEU A 3 -6.43 -2.86 5.95
CA LEU A 3 -5.86 -3.61 4.86
C LEU A 3 -5.99 -5.10 5.11
N THR A 4 -6.32 -5.80 4.05
CA THR A 4 -6.27 -7.25 4.03
C THR A 4 -5.41 -7.63 2.84
N THR A 5 -4.37 -8.43 3.08
CA THR A 5 -3.57 -8.93 1.98
C THR A 5 -4.42 -9.84 1.13
N PHE A 6 -4.35 -9.61 -0.17
CA PHE A 6 -5.03 -10.43 -1.14
C PHE A 6 -4.14 -10.59 -2.35
N ASP A 7 -3.55 -11.75 -2.48
CA ASP A 7 -2.73 -12.08 -3.64
C ASP A 7 -2.88 -13.56 -3.92
N PRO A 8 -3.79 -13.93 -4.85
CA PRO A 8 -4.03 -15.35 -5.16
C PRO A 8 -2.83 -16.05 -5.80
N PHE A 9 -1.84 -15.27 -6.24
CA PHE A 9 -0.62 -15.77 -6.83
C PHE A 9 0.57 -15.70 -5.89
N ALA A 10 0.37 -15.22 -4.65
CA ALA A 10 1.44 -15.06 -3.69
C ALA A 10 2.03 -16.41 -3.31
N ARG A 11 3.34 -16.45 -3.31
CA ARG A 11 4.12 -17.57 -2.81
C ARG A 11 5.15 -17.01 -1.85
N ASP A 12 5.59 -17.82 -0.93
CA ASP A 12 6.50 -17.39 0.13
C ASP A 12 7.72 -16.66 -0.41
N ARG A 13 8.27 -17.09 -1.52
CA ARG A 13 9.45 -16.44 -2.09
C ARG A 13 9.17 -15.01 -2.55
N TYR A 14 7.95 -14.72 -3.07
CA TYR A 14 7.59 -13.36 -3.48
C TYR A 14 7.38 -12.46 -2.27
N SER A 15 6.78 -12.99 -1.22
CA SER A 15 6.65 -12.25 0.03
C SER A 15 8.01 -11.87 0.61
N THR A 16 9.01 -12.72 0.45
CA THR A 16 10.37 -12.44 0.91
C THR A 16 11.03 -11.34 0.09
N LEU A 17 10.74 -11.27 -1.21
CA LEU A 17 11.40 -10.34 -2.12
C LEU A 17 10.82 -8.93 -2.08
N MET A 18 9.56 -8.80 -1.69
CA MET A 18 8.92 -7.50 -1.57
C MET A 18 8.13 -7.46 -0.27
N ARG A 19 8.86 -7.41 0.85
CA ARG A 19 8.25 -7.35 2.17
C ARG A 19 7.63 -5.99 2.42
N MET A 20 6.57 -5.99 3.20
CA MET A 20 5.78 -4.81 3.42
C MET A 20 5.47 -4.64 4.90
N ASP A 21 5.58 -3.40 5.38
CA ASP A 21 5.01 -2.96 6.64
C ASP A 21 3.81 -2.07 6.36
N GLY A 22 2.81 -2.15 7.20
CA GLY A 22 1.67 -1.25 7.14
C GLY A 22 1.45 -0.63 8.50
N VAL A 23 1.37 0.70 8.56
CA VAL A 23 1.09 1.44 9.78
C VAL A 23 0.00 2.46 9.54
N ARG A 24 -0.66 2.85 10.60
CA ARG A 24 -1.59 3.97 10.57
C ARG A 24 -0.92 5.16 11.23
N ARG A 25 -0.90 6.28 10.53
CA ARG A 25 -0.23 7.48 11.02
C ARG A 25 -0.94 8.73 10.52
N ASP A 26 -1.30 9.61 11.44
CA ASP A 26 -1.85 10.94 11.14
C ASP A 26 -3.03 10.90 10.15
N GLY A 27 -3.94 9.94 10.33
CA GLY A 27 -5.11 9.82 9.48
C GLY A 27 -4.84 9.17 8.13
N ASN A 28 -3.69 8.51 7.97
CA ASN A 28 -3.35 7.79 6.75
C ASN A 28 -2.99 6.35 7.05
N ALA A 29 -3.26 5.48 6.10
CA ALA A 29 -2.60 4.18 6.04
C ALA A 29 -1.29 4.39 5.29
N VAL A 30 -0.18 3.96 5.86
CA VAL A 30 1.14 4.09 5.26
C VAL A 30 1.72 2.71 5.07
N LEU A 31 1.97 2.35 3.82
CA LEU A 31 2.55 1.07 3.45
C LEU A 31 3.97 1.28 2.99
N ARG A 32 4.88 0.44 3.44
CA ARG A 32 6.28 0.50 3.04
C ARG A 32 6.70 -0.84 2.47
N PHE A 33 7.24 -0.80 1.27
CA PHE A 33 7.71 -1.99 0.55
C PHE A 33 9.20 -1.90 0.36
N ASP A 34 9.90 -2.98 0.71
CA ASP A 34 11.33 -3.08 0.43
C ASP A 34 11.52 -3.46 -1.02
N VAL A 35 12.02 -2.52 -1.81
CA VAL A 35 12.26 -2.74 -3.25
C VAL A 35 13.59 -2.12 -3.65
N PRO A 36 14.70 -2.63 -3.09
CA PRO A 36 16.02 -2.08 -3.41
C PRO A 36 16.48 -2.45 -4.81
N GLY A 37 17.31 -1.58 -5.38
CA GLY A 37 17.97 -1.89 -6.64
C GLY A 37 17.06 -1.91 -7.85
N ILE A 38 15.98 -1.13 -7.85
CA ILE A 38 15.10 -1.00 -9.00
C ILE A 38 15.14 0.41 -9.56
N ASP A 39 14.77 0.54 -10.82
CA ASP A 39 14.58 1.83 -11.44
C ASP A 39 13.21 2.38 -11.00
N PRO A 40 13.16 3.60 -10.44
CA PRO A 40 11.89 4.20 -10.03
C PRO A 40 10.86 4.26 -11.16
N GLU A 41 11.28 4.38 -12.40
CA GLU A 41 10.38 4.40 -13.55
C GLU A 41 9.70 3.04 -13.77
N SER A 42 10.25 1.97 -13.23
CA SER A 42 9.65 0.63 -13.32
C SER A 42 8.60 0.37 -12.27
N ILE A 43 8.43 1.28 -11.32
CA ILE A 43 7.43 1.13 -10.26
C ILE A 43 6.06 1.51 -10.81
N ASP A 44 5.10 0.61 -10.65
CA ASP A 44 3.74 0.82 -11.08
C ASP A 44 2.81 0.59 -9.90
N VAL A 45 2.06 1.62 -9.52
CA VAL A 45 1.10 1.57 -8.41
C VAL A 45 -0.26 1.90 -8.97
N THR A 46 -1.18 0.96 -8.88
CA THR A 46 -2.53 1.14 -9.38
C THR A 46 -3.56 0.77 -8.33
N VAL A 47 -4.72 1.40 -8.39
CA VAL A 47 -5.88 1.01 -7.59
C VAL A 47 -7.03 0.77 -8.55
N ASP A 48 -7.57 -0.44 -8.51
CA ASP A 48 -8.71 -0.81 -9.34
C ASP A 48 -9.68 -1.61 -8.48
N ARG A 49 -10.90 -1.12 -8.39
CA ARG A 49 -11.99 -1.80 -7.67
C ARG A 49 -11.59 -2.20 -6.24
N GLY A 50 -10.94 -1.28 -5.55
CA GLY A 50 -10.54 -1.49 -4.16
C GLY A 50 -9.31 -2.36 -3.99
N ILE A 51 -8.61 -2.70 -5.06
CA ILE A 51 -7.38 -3.47 -4.99
C ILE A 51 -6.21 -2.59 -5.38
N LEU A 52 -5.28 -2.44 -4.44
CA LEU A 52 -4.01 -1.78 -4.67
C LEU A 52 -3.03 -2.81 -5.23
N SER A 53 -2.46 -2.51 -6.37
CA SER A 53 -1.43 -3.36 -6.99
C SER A 53 -0.13 -2.57 -7.06
N VAL A 54 0.93 -3.14 -6.52
CA VAL A 54 2.27 -2.59 -6.60
C VAL A 54 3.11 -3.55 -7.41
N SER A 55 3.62 -3.07 -8.54
CA SER A 55 4.46 -3.86 -9.44
C SER A 55 5.78 -3.16 -9.64
N VAL A 56 6.86 -3.90 -9.53
CA VAL A 56 8.21 -3.38 -9.73
C VAL A 56 8.98 -4.34 -10.62
N LYS A 57 9.92 -3.79 -11.36
CA LYS A 57 10.77 -4.59 -12.23
C LYS A 57 12.22 -4.40 -11.84
N ARG A 58 12.89 -5.50 -11.53
CA ARG A 58 14.33 -5.51 -11.35
C ARG A 58 14.95 -6.09 -12.60
N GLN A 59 15.69 -5.25 -13.28
CA GLN A 59 16.33 -5.60 -14.54
C GLN A 59 17.77 -5.98 -14.32
N GLU A 60 18.22 -7.00 -15.03
CA GLU A 60 19.60 -7.43 -14.95
C GLU A 60 20.48 -6.44 -15.69
N GLU A 61 21.49 -5.92 -14.99
CA GLU A 61 22.54 -5.12 -15.59
C GLU A 61 23.67 -6.07 -16.00
N ARG A 62 23.85 -6.22 -17.28
CA ARG A 62 24.84 -7.14 -17.80
C ARG A 62 25.66 -6.47 -18.87
N THR A 63 26.99 -6.54 -18.71
CA THR A 63 27.92 -6.04 -19.68
C THR A 63 28.33 -7.18 -20.61
N GLU A 64 28.55 -6.86 -21.88
CA GLU A 64 29.00 -7.86 -22.85
C GLU A 64 30.31 -8.51 -22.36
N GLY A 65 30.34 -9.83 -22.44
CA GLY A 65 31.48 -10.61 -21.96
C GLY A 65 31.38 -11.04 -20.50
N ASP A 66 30.38 -10.57 -19.77
CA ASP A 66 30.19 -10.98 -18.38
C ASP A 66 29.87 -12.47 -18.29
N ARG A 67 30.46 -13.10 -17.29
CA ARG A 67 30.12 -14.49 -16.91
C ARG A 67 29.76 -14.52 -15.46
N PHE A 68 28.59 -15.05 -15.12
CA PHE A 68 28.16 -15.17 -13.74
C PHE A 68 29.00 -16.25 -13.04
N ILE A 69 29.61 -15.86 -11.94
CA ILE A 69 30.28 -16.77 -11.02
C ILE A 69 29.31 -17.24 -9.96
N VAL A 70 28.48 -16.29 -9.48
CA VAL A 70 27.42 -16.52 -8.51
C VAL A 70 26.21 -15.72 -8.96
N ARG A 71 25.01 -16.28 -8.81
CA ARG A 71 23.79 -15.61 -9.21
C ARG A 71 22.69 -15.90 -8.21
N GLU A 72 22.52 -15.03 -7.24
CA GLU A 72 21.55 -15.19 -6.17
C GLU A 72 20.42 -14.17 -6.22
N ARG A 73 20.67 -13.00 -6.85
CA ARG A 73 19.67 -11.94 -6.92
C ARG A 73 18.58 -12.32 -7.92
N THR A 74 17.34 -12.26 -7.46
CA THR A 74 16.20 -12.57 -8.31
C THR A 74 15.84 -11.37 -9.17
N MET A 75 15.72 -11.57 -10.45
CA MET A 75 15.37 -10.55 -11.44
C MET A 75 13.95 -10.79 -11.96
N GLY A 76 13.39 -9.78 -12.60
CA GLY A 76 12.08 -9.86 -13.21
C GLY A 76 11.07 -8.91 -12.58
N THR A 77 9.81 -9.22 -12.75
CA THR A 77 8.71 -8.40 -12.27
C THR A 77 8.10 -9.02 -11.03
N PHE A 78 7.93 -8.19 -10.00
CA PHE A 78 7.33 -8.59 -8.72
C PHE A 78 6.08 -7.76 -8.50
N THR A 79 5.01 -8.41 -8.08
CA THR A 79 3.72 -7.76 -7.86
C THR A 79 3.15 -8.16 -6.51
N ARG A 80 2.68 -7.16 -5.75
CA ARG A 80 1.90 -7.37 -4.53
C ARG A 80 0.53 -6.75 -4.72
N ARG A 81 -0.50 -7.44 -4.26
CA ARG A 81 -1.87 -6.95 -4.32
C ARG A 81 -2.47 -6.95 -2.94
N LEU A 82 -3.18 -5.88 -2.63
CA LEU A 82 -3.81 -5.68 -1.34
C LEU A 82 -5.24 -5.22 -1.55
N ARG A 83 -6.16 -5.79 -0.79
CA ARG A 83 -7.52 -5.29 -0.77
C ARG A 83 -7.59 -4.13 0.21
N LEU A 84 -8.03 -2.98 -0.28
CA LEU A 84 -8.22 -1.80 0.54
C LEU A 84 -9.59 -1.80 1.20
N SER A 85 -9.63 -1.37 2.46
CA SER A 85 -10.89 -1.15 3.15
C SER A 85 -11.66 -0.01 2.48
N GLU A 86 -12.98 -0.06 2.54
CA GLU A 86 -13.85 1.00 2.05
C GLU A 86 -13.63 2.33 2.79
N ASN A 87 -13.01 2.27 3.97
CA ASN A 87 -12.71 3.46 4.75
C ASN A 87 -11.50 4.24 4.23
N LEU A 88 -10.80 3.71 3.25
CA LEU A 88 -9.64 4.37 2.66
C LEU A 88 -10.04 5.11 1.38
N ASN A 89 -9.43 6.29 1.20
CA ASN A 89 -9.66 7.07 0.00
C ASN A 89 -8.73 6.62 -1.12
N ALA A 90 -9.22 5.71 -1.94
CA ALA A 90 -8.45 5.13 -3.04
C ALA A 90 -8.11 6.14 -4.14
N GLU A 91 -8.81 7.28 -4.18
CA GLU A 91 -8.56 8.31 -5.19
C GLU A 91 -7.41 9.25 -4.82
N ALA A 92 -6.98 9.22 -3.56
CA ALA A 92 -5.95 10.12 -3.05
C ALA A 92 -4.67 9.37 -2.65
N VAL A 93 -4.38 8.28 -3.32
CA VAL A 93 -3.15 7.49 -3.05
C VAL A 93 -1.93 8.25 -3.54
N GLU A 94 -0.91 8.33 -2.70
CA GLU A 94 0.38 8.92 -3.03
C GLU A 94 1.47 7.89 -2.82
N ALA A 95 2.49 7.93 -3.66
CA ALA A 95 3.61 7.00 -3.56
C ALA A 95 4.93 7.74 -3.74
N THR A 96 5.91 7.40 -2.90
CA THR A 96 7.27 7.95 -2.98
C THR A 96 8.27 6.82 -2.85
N TYR A 97 9.39 6.95 -3.55
CA TYR A 97 10.46 5.98 -3.50
C TYR A 97 11.73 6.63 -3.01
N THR A 98 12.27 6.14 -1.90
CA THR A 98 13.46 6.71 -1.26
C THR A 98 14.26 5.59 -0.62
N ASN A 99 15.56 5.55 -0.91
CA ASN A 99 16.49 4.62 -0.27
C ASN A 99 16.06 3.16 -0.35
N GLY A 100 15.50 2.75 -1.51
CA GLY A 100 15.08 1.38 -1.70
C GLY A 100 13.75 1.02 -1.07
N VAL A 101 13.04 2.00 -0.53
CA VAL A 101 11.72 1.79 0.09
C VAL A 101 10.66 2.56 -0.68
N LEU A 102 9.65 1.85 -1.13
CA LEU A 102 8.46 2.46 -1.72
C LEU A 102 7.45 2.69 -0.60
N GLU A 103 7.10 3.95 -0.37
CA GLU A 103 6.08 4.30 0.59
C GLU A 103 4.80 4.68 -0.14
N VAL A 104 3.72 3.99 0.18
CA VAL A 104 2.40 4.27 -0.38
C VAL A 104 1.51 4.79 0.74
N ARG A 105 0.97 5.98 0.56
CA ARG A 105 0.14 6.65 1.57
C ARG A 105 -1.28 6.75 1.07
N ILE A 106 -2.22 6.30 1.89
CA ILE A 106 -3.63 6.27 1.55
C ILE A 106 -4.41 6.94 2.67
N PRO A 107 -5.03 8.10 2.42
CA PRO A 107 -5.81 8.78 3.46
C PRO A 107 -7.04 7.99 3.87
N VAL A 108 -7.41 8.08 5.14
CA VAL A 108 -8.69 7.58 5.63
C VAL A 108 -9.78 8.57 5.23
N LEU A 109 -10.90 8.08 4.73
CA LEU A 109 -12.02 8.94 4.39
C LEU A 109 -12.52 9.71 5.60
N GLU A 110 -12.89 10.96 5.40
CA GLU A 110 -13.31 11.85 6.48
C GLU A 110 -14.51 11.28 7.23
N GLN A 111 -15.47 10.73 6.53
CA GLN A 111 -16.65 10.13 7.13
C GLN A 111 -16.37 8.83 7.88
N ALA A 112 -15.19 8.23 7.67
CA ALA A 112 -14.78 7.00 8.35
C ALA A 112 -14.00 7.28 9.63
N LYS A 113 -13.62 8.54 9.89
CA LYS A 113 -12.88 8.89 11.09
C LYS A 113 -13.79 8.87 12.30
N PRO A 114 -13.28 8.47 13.47
CA PRO A 114 -14.06 8.55 14.70
C PRO A 114 -14.52 9.99 14.95
N ARG A 115 -15.74 10.12 15.36
CA ARG A 115 -16.26 11.43 15.73
C ARG A 115 -16.99 11.35 17.05
N LYS A 116 -16.97 12.45 17.79
CA LYS A 116 -17.66 12.55 19.06
C LYS A 116 -19.12 12.87 18.81
N VAL A 117 -19.98 12.12 19.48
CA VAL A 117 -21.41 12.34 19.42
C VAL A 117 -21.81 13.14 20.65
N GLU A 118 -22.52 14.25 20.43
CA GLU A 118 -23.04 15.06 21.50
C GLU A 118 -24.28 14.41 22.08
N VAL A 119 -24.31 14.30 23.41
CA VAL A 119 -25.46 13.74 24.13
C VAL A 119 -26.33 14.87 24.60
N ARG A 120 -27.59 14.87 24.22
CA ARG A 120 -28.59 15.85 24.66
C ARG A 120 -29.45 15.26 25.77
N GLN A 121 -29.96 16.15 26.63
CA GLN A 121 -30.92 15.74 27.63
C GLN A 121 -32.30 15.51 27.00
N ALA A 122 -33.11 14.65 27.59
CA ALA A 122 -34.41 14.31 27.07
C ALA A 122 -35.33 15.53 26.91
N ASP A 123 -35.19 16.54 27.79
CA ASP A 123 -36.00 17.75 27.73
C ASP A 123 -35.76 18.55 26.46
N ASP A 124 -34.48 18.62 26.00
CA ASP A 124 -34.15 19.27 24.77
C ASP A 124 -34.79 18.57 23.57
N GLN A 125 -34.89 17.26 23.61
CA GLN A 125 -35.52 16.47 22.57
C GLN A 125 -37.02 16.68 22.48
N LYS A 126 -37.70 16.92 23.60
CA LYS A 126 -39.12 17.20 23.61
C LYS A 126 -39.49 18.46 22.86
N GLU A 127 -38.63 19.46 22.88
CA GLU A 127 -38.85 20.70 22.17
C GLU A 127 -38.82 20.53 20.65
N LEU A 128 -38.13 19.50 20.16
CA LEU A 128 -38.03 19.21 18.75
C LEU A 128 -39.24 18.50 18.18
N VAL A 129 -40.11 17.96 19.00
CA VAL A 129 -41.26 17.18 18.58
C VAL A 129 -42.54 18.00 18.48
N GLY A 130 -42.50 19.18 19.00
CA GLY A 130 -43.65 20.10 19.06
C GLY A 130 -44.26 20.55 17.74
#